data_4ac1f00f4d0f1745b7d7e9b08cb99c4c
#
_entry.id   4ac1f00f4d0f1745b7d7e9b08cb99c4c
#
_cell.length_a   1.000
_cell.length_b   1.000
_cell.length_c   1.000
_cell.angle_alpha   90.00
_cell.angle_beta   90.00
_cell.angle_gamma   90.00
#
_symmetry.space_group_name_H-M   'P 1'
#
loop_
_entity.id
_entity.type
_entity.pdbx_description
1 polymer ?
#
loop_
_entity_poly.entity_id
_entity_poly.type
_entity_poly.pdbx_seq_one_letter_code
_entity_poly.pdbx_strand_id
1 'polypeptide(L)'
;CISDSLIPALDFMRTDANAEPDLPFIKQALNDILTEHAGYDIYITQGFICRNHLGEIDNLQRGGSDYTACLIGAARRAEEIQIWTDIDGMHNNDPRFVDGTTPVRQLNFEEAAELAYFGAKILHPTCIQPARYAGVPVRLLNTMEPSAPGTLINNEMQWGTIKAVAAKDNITAIKIVSSRMLLATGFLRKVFEIFEQHRTPIDMVTTS
;
A
#
# COMPACT_ATOMS: atom_id res chain seq x y z
N CYS A 1 -33.32 12.36 -4.26
CA CYS A 1 -32.59 12.30 -2.98
C CYS A 1 -31.53 11.25 -3.12
N ILE A 2 -30.31 11.52 -2.63
CA ILE A 2 -29.24 10.52 -2.46
C ILE A 2 -29.56 9.78 -1.18
N SER A 3 -29.53 8.44 -1.22
CA SER A 3 -29.77 7.56 -0.08
C SER A 3 -28.48 6.89 0.36
N ASP A 4 -28.27 6.71 1.66
CA ASP A 4 -27.07 6.09 2.22
C ASP A 4 -27.41 4.94 3.19
N SER A 5 -26.46 4.00 3.31
CA SER A 5 -26.51 2.89 4.25
C SER A 5 -25.18 2.71 4.97
N LEU A 6 -25.23 2.54 6.29
CA LEU A 6 -24.07 2.23 7.11
C LEU A 6 -23.87 0.71 7.15
N ILE A 7 -22.69 0.26 6.76
CA ILE A 7 -22.28 -1.15 6.80
C ILE A 7 -21.12 -1.28 7.79
N PRO A 8 -21.29 -2.02 8.91
CA PRO A 8 -20.21 -2.21 9.87
C PRO A 8 -19.05 -3.01 9.27
N ALA A 9 -17.84 -2.49 9.36
CA ALA A 9 -16.65 -3.16 8.83
C ALA A 9 -16.41 -4.54 9.46
N LEU A 10 -16.78 -4.72 10.72
CA LEU A 10 -16.63 -5.99 11.45
C LEU A 10 -17.50 -7.13 10.91
N ASP A 11 -18.46 -6.84 10.04
CA ASP A 11 -19.35 -7.86 9.45
C ASP A 11 -18.74 -8.49 8.19
N PHE A 12 -17.79 -7.80 7.55
CA PHE A 12 -17.16 -8.31 6.33
C PHE A 12 -15.64 -8.25 6.31
N MET A 13 -14.99 -7.43 7.15
CA MET A 13 -13.53 -7.30 7.16
C MET A 13 -12.92 -8.31 8.13
N ARG A 14 -12.11 -9.24 7.58
CA ARG A 14 -11.49 -10.32 8.35
C ARG A 14 -10.07 -10.60 7.88
N THR A 15 -9.20 -10.99 8.81
CA THR A 15 -7.87 -11.55 8.55
C THR A 15 -7.84 -13.07 8.79
N ASP A 16 -6.94 -13.75 8.11
CA ASP A 16 -6.66 -15.17 8.26
C ASP A 16 -5.76 -15.47 9.49
N ALA A 17 -5.34 -16.72 9.66
CA ALA A 17 -4.46 -17.16 10.75
C ALA A 17 -3.03 -16.55 10.68
N ASN A 18 -2.63 -16.02 9.54
CA ASN A 18 -1.35 -15.33 9.34
C ASN A 18 -1.47 -13.81 9.52
N ALA A 19 -2.61 -13.31 9.97
CA ALA A 19 -2.97 -11.90 10.06
C ALA A 19 -3.02 -11.17 8.70
N GLU A 20 -3.17 -11.92 7.59
CA GLU A 20 -3.35 -11.36 6.26
C GLU A 20 -4.86 -11.25 5.92
N PRO A 21 -5.29 -10.22 5.16
CA PRO A 21 -6.69 -10.08 4.77
C PRO A 21 -7.25 -11.28 4.01
N ASP A 22 -8.33 -11.85 4.50
CA ASP A 22 -9.06 -12.95 3.86
C ASP A 22 -9.93 -12.42 2.71
N LEU A 23 -9.30 -12.08 1.58
CA LEU A 23 -9.99 -11.47 0.44
C LEU A 23 -11.18 -12.30 -0.10
N PRO A 24 -11.12 -13.64 -0.18
CA PRO A 24 -12.28 -14.46 -0.56
C PRO A 24 -13.47 -14.26 0.37
N PHE A 25 -13.24 -14.29 1.69
CA PHE A 25 -14.28 -14.04 2.67
C PHE A 25 -14.82 -12.60 2.57
N ILE A 26 -13.93 -11.60 2.53
CA ILE A 26 -14.32 -10.19 2.40
C ILE A 26 -15.22 -9.98 1.18
N LYS A 27 -14.84 -10.56 0.04
CA LYS A 27 -15.62 -10.47 -1.19
C LYS A 27 -17.01 -11.08 -1.06
N GLN A 28 -17.12 -12.27 -0.48
CA GLN A 28 -18.40 -12.95 -0.31
C GLN A 28 -19.29 -12.18 0.67
N ALA A 29 -18.80 -11.89 1.89
CA ALA A 29 -19.55 -11.20 2.91
C ALA A 29 -20.02 -9.81 2.48
N LEU A 30 -19.14 -9.05 1.81
CA LEU A 30 -19.50 -7.75 1.26
C LEU A 30 -20.58 -7.85 0.17
N ASN A 31 -20.53 -8.86 -0.69
CA ASN A 31 -21.57 -9.08 -1.70
C ASN A 31 -22.93 -9.40 -1.06
N ASP A 32 -22.95 -10.24 -0.03
CA ASP A 32 -24.17 -10.63 0.67
C ASP A 32 -24.80 -9.40 1.34
N ILE A 33 -24.01 -8.62 2.07
CA ILE A 33 -24.46 -7.38 2.71
C ILE A 33 -24.99 -6.37 1.70
N LEU A 34 -24.27 -6.14 0.60
CA LEU A 34 -24.71 -5.18 -0.43
C LEU A 34 -25.97 -5.66 -1.16
N THR A 35 -26.24 -6.96 -1.19
CA THR A 35 -27.48 -7.51 -1.73
C THR A 35 -28.65 -7.28 -0.78
N GLU A 36 -28.44 -7.47 0.52
CA GLU A 36 -29.44 -7.18 1.57
C GLU A 36 -29.75 -5.69 1.66
N HIS A 37 -28.76 -4.84 1.45
CA HIS A 37 -28.87 -3.37 1.44
C HIS A 37 -29.04 -2.80 0.02
N ALA A 38 -29.61 -3.55 -0.92
CA ALA A 38 -29.76 -3.08 -2.29
C ALA A 38 -30.67 -1.85 -2.37
N GLY A 39 -30.31 -0.90 -3.26
CA GLY A 39 -31.11 0.29 -3.53
C GLY A 39 -30.62 1.59 -2.88
N TYR A 40 -29.53 1.54 -2.16
CA TYR A 40 -28.83 2.74 -1.67
C TYR A 40 -27.79 3.24 -2.70
N ASP A 41 -27.63 4.57 -2.77
CA ASP A 41 -26.67 5.21 -3.67
C ASP A 41 -25.26 5.24 -3.07
N ILE A 42 -25.17 5.32 -1.73
CA ILE A 42 -23.90 5.46 -0.99
C ILE A 42 -23.86 4.43 0.15
N TYR A 43 -22.74 3.77 0.30
CA TYR A 43 -22.44 2.89 1.43
C TYR A 43 -21.30 3.45 2.26
N ILE A 44 -21.49 3.56 3.56
CA ILE A 44 -20.52 4.11 4.50
C ILE A 44 -20.03 2.99 5.40
N THR A 45 -18.72 2.87 5.58
CA THR A 45 -18.12 1.88 6.48
C THR A 45 -16.89 2.44 7.19
N GLN A 46 -16.49 1.78 8.28
CA GLN A 46 -15.26 2.13 8.99
C GLN A 46 -14.05 1.56 8.23
N GLY A 47 -12.94 2.28 8.29
CA GLY A 47 -11.63 1.76 7.90
C GLY A 47 -10.84 1.22 9.09
N PHE A 48 -9.72 0.53 8.83
CA PHE A 48 -8.73 0.07 9.79
C PHE A 48 -9.15 -1.15 10.63
N ILE A 49 -10.40 -1.23 11.13
CA ILE A 49 -10.86 -2.32 11.99
C ILE A 49 -11.26 -3.57 11.20
N CYS A 50 -10.98 -4.73 11.78
CA CYS A 50 -11.37 -6.03 11.23
C CYS A 50 -11.64 -7.04 12.34
N ARG A 51 -12.04 -8.26 11.99
CA ARG A 51 -11.95 -9.43 12.88
C ARG A 51 -10.75 -10.28 12.49
N ASN A 52 -10.11 -10.89 13.49
CA ASN A 52 -9.11 -11.92 13.23
C ASN A 52 -9.80 -13.27 12.90
N HIS A 53 -9.00 -14.30 12.61
CA HIS A 53 -9.51 -15.65 12.30
C HIS A 53 -10.27 -16.32 13.45
N LEU A 54 -10.12 -15.83 14.70
CA LEU A 54 -10.87 -16.28 15.87
C LEU A 54 -12.19 -15.52 16.06
N GLY A 55 -12.45 -14.49 15.23
CA GLY A 55 -13.63 -13.64 15.33
C GLY A 55 -13.50 -12.47 16.31
N GLU A 56 -12.32 -12.28 16.92
CA GLU A 56 -12.05 -11.17 17.83
C GLU A 56 -11.79 -9.88 17.06
N ILE A 57 -12.06 -8.74 17.69
CA ILE A 57 -11.79 -7.43 17.09
C ILE A 57 -10.27 -7.21 17.00
N ASP A 58 -9.83 -6.84 15.83
CA ASP A 58 -8.44 -6.58 15.48
C ASP A 58 -8.35 -5.40 14.47
N ASN A 59 -7.19 -5.14 13.94
CA ASN A 59 -6.95 -4.06 12.99
C ASN A 59 -6.01 -4.46 11.85
N LEU A 60 -6.07 -3.71 10.75
CA LEU A 60 -5.27 -3.93 9.54
C LEU A 60 -3.88 -3.27 9.60
N GLN A 61 -3.37 -2.97 10.78
CA GLN A 61 -2.05 -2.38 11.01
C GLN A 61 -1.89 -0.99 10.36
N ARG A 62 -0.63 -0.59 10.08
CA ARG A 62 -0.29 0.72 9.52
C ARG A 62 -0.89 0.91 8.13
N GLY A 63 -1.52 2.07 7.92
CA GLY A 63 -2.22 2.38 6.66
C GLY A 63 -3.54 1.61 6.51
N GLY A 64 -4.10 1.07 7.61
CA GLY A 64 -5.25 0.20 7.59
C GLY A 64 -6.52 0.78 6.96
N SER A 65 -6.73 2.10 7.00
CA SER A 65 -7.86 2.74 6.32
C SER A 65 -7.71 2.70 4.80
N ASP A 66 -6.52 3.02 4.29
CA ASP A 66 -6.20 2.91 2.86
C ASP A 66 -6.26 1.46 2.40
N TYR A 67 -5.80 0.55 3.29
CA TYR A 67 -5.89 -0.89 3.03
C TYR A 67 -7.35 -1.35 2.94
N THR A 68 -8.22 -0.89 3.84
CA THR A 68 -9.67 -1.17 3.78
C THR A 68 -10.25 -0.71 2.44
N ALA A 69 -9.95 0.51 2.00
CA ALA A 69 -10.41 1.03 0.72
C ALA A 69 -9.94 0.16 -0.45
N CYS A 70 -8.66 -0.24 -0.46
CA CYS A 70 -8.11 -1.09 -1.51
C CYS A 70 -8.68 -2.52 -1.49
N LEU A 71 -8.97 -3.09 -0.32
CA LEU A 71 -9.61 -4.39 -0.18
C LEU A 71 -11.05 -4.37 -0.71
N ILE A 72 -11.83 -3.34 -0.35
CA ILE A 72 -13.19 -3.16 -0.84
C ILE A 72 -13.18 -2.94 -2.36
N GLY A 73 -12.34 -2.04 -2.86
CA GLY A 73 -12.21 -1.75 -4.28
C GLY A 73 -11.82 -2.99 -5.09
N ALA A 74 -10.87 -3.78 -4.60
CA ALA A 74 -10.47 -5.04 -5.21
C ALA A 74 -11.60 -6.09 -5.20
N ALA A 75 -12.28 -6.25 -4.04
CA ALA A 75 -13.39 -7.20 -3.88
C ALA A 75 -14.56 -6.87 -4.85
N ARG A 76 -14.81 -5.59 -5.08
CA ARG A 76 -15.91 -5.11 -5.94
C ARG A 76 -15.49 -4.85 -7.39
N ARG A 77 -14.19 -4.94 -7.73
CA ARG A 77 -13.65 -4.54 -9.03
C ARG A 77 -14.12 -3.13 -9.38
N ALA A 78 -13.90 -2.19 -8.44
CA ALA A 78 -14.29 -0.80 -8.61
C ALA A 78 -13.63 -0.19 -9.87
N GLU A 79 -14.24 0.83 -10.42
CA GLU A 79 -13.65 1.57 -11.55
C GLU A 79 -12.37 2.32 -11.10
N GLU A 80 -12.39 2.89 -9.89
CA GLU A 80 -11.27 3.60 -9.28
C GLU A 80 -11.40 3.55 -7.75
N ILE A 81 -10.27 3.48 -7.04
CA ILE A 81 -10.18 3.67 -5.60
C ILE A 81 -9.61 5.06 -5.36
N GLN A 82 -10.28 5.89 -4.59
CA GLN A 82 -9.82 7.23 -4.25
C GLN A 82 -9.38 7.31 -2.79
N ILE A 83 -8.16 7.79 -2.56
CA ILE A 83 -7.61 8.06 -1.23
C ILE A 83 -7.46 9.56 -1.09
N TRP A 84 -8.30 10.13 -0.24
CA TRP A 84 -8.32 11.56 0.03
C TRP A 84 -7.48 11.87 1.27
N THR A 85 -6.49 12.76 1.09
CA THR A 85 -5.50 13.14 2.11
C THR A 85 -5.31 14.67 2.12
N ASP A 86 -4.33 15.16 2.86
CA ASP A 86 -3.98 16.58 2.97
C ASP A 86 -2.91 17.04 1.96
N ILE A 87 -2.53 16.18 1.01
CA ILE A 87 -1.54 16.46 -0.04
C ILE A 87 -2.09 16.10 -1.42
N ASP A 88 -1.62 16.79 -2.44
CA ASP A 88 -2.11 16.70 -3.83
C ASP A 88 -1.52 15.54 -4.64
N GLY A 89 -1.06 14.49 -3.98
CA GLY A 89 -0.51 13.28 -4.59
C GLY A 89 0.94 13.01 -4.21
N MET A 90 1.56 12.04 -4.88
CA MET A 90 2.99 11.76 -4.73
C MET A 90 3.80 12.80 -5.49
N HIS A 91 4.81 13.39 -4.83
CA HIS A 91 5.68 14.38 -5.43
C HIS A 91 6.96 13.76 -5.99
N ASN A 92 7.55 14.46 -6.94
CA ASN A 92 8.84 14.07 -7.55
C ASN A 92 10.02 14.11 -6.55
N ASN A 93 9.81 14.73 -5.39
CA ASN A 93 10.72 14.73 -4.25
C ASN A 93 9.94 15.05 -2.97
N ASP A 94 10.57 14.91 -1.80
CA ASP A 94 9.94 15.26 -0.51
C ASP A 94 9.93 16.78 -0.33
N PRO A 95 8.76 17.42 -0.26
CA PRO A 95 8.65 18.89 -0.09
C PRO A 95 9.20 19.42 1.24
N ARG A 96 9.46 18.54 2.20
CA ARG A 96 10.09 18.92 3.48
C ARG A 96 11.60 19.19 3.34
N PHE A 97 12.22 18.67 2.29
CA PHE A 97 13.67 18.75 2.05
C PHE A 97 14.03 19.50 0.78
N VAL A 98 13.13 19.56 -0.18
CA VAL A 98 13.37 20.17 -1.49
C VAL A 98 12.27 21.17 -1.80
N ASP A 99 12.64 22.41 -2.02
CA ASP A 99 11.71 23.45 -2.45
C ASP A 99 11.29 23.25 -3.92
N GLY A 100 10.04 23.61 -4.23
CA GLY A 100 9.53 23.60 -5.60
C GLY A 100 9.26 22.20 -6.17
N THR A 101 8.97 21.22 -5.31
CA THR A 101 8.53 19.91 -5.75
C THR A 101 7.21 19.97 -6.51
N THR A 102 7.01 19.04 -7.45
CA THR A 102 5.79 18.95 -8.25
C THR A 102 5.16 17.57 -8.11
N PRO A 103 3.81 17.48 -8.09
CA PRO A 103 3.13 16.19 -8.03
C PRO A 103 3.37 15.39 -9.30
N VAL A 104 3.66 14.09 -9.13
CA VAL A 104 3.75 13.12 -10.22
C VAL A 104 2.34 12.68 -10.59
N ARG A 105 1.93 12.92 -11.82
CA ARG A 105 0.53 12.69 -12.25
C ARG A 105 0.17 11.22 -12.42
N GLN A 106 1.15 10.39 -12.78
CA GLN A 106 0.95 8.95 -12.98
C GLN A 106 2.16 8.14 -12.57
N LEU A 107 1.92 7.09 -11.80
CA LEU A 107 2.88 6.08 -11.40
C LEU A 107 2.32 4.69 -11.69
N ASN A 108 3.17 3.71 -11.97
CA ASN A 108 2.74 2.34 -11.87
C ASN A 108 2.81 1.87 -10.40
N PHE A 109 2.20 0.72 -10.09
CA PHE A 109 2.17 0.21 -8.71
C PHE A 109 3.55 -0.09 -8.13
N GLU A 110 4.53 -0.46 -8.94
CA GLU A 110 5.90 -0.72 -8.50
C GLU A 110 6.61 0.59 -8.15
N GLU A 111 6.51 1.59 -9.02
CA GLU A 111 7.04 2.93 -8.77
C GLU A 111 6.45 3.55 -7.50
N ALA A 112 5.14 3.43 -7.31
CA ALA A 112 4.46 3.93 -6.12
C ALA A 112 4.91 3.19 -4.85
N ALA A 113 5.08 1.88 -4.91
CA ALA A 113 5.58 1.08 -3.79
C ALA A 113 7.03 1.42 -3.43
N GLU A 114 7.90 1.59 -4.42
CA GLU A 114 9.30 2.02 -4.23
C GLU A 114 9.37 3.40 -3.57
N LEU A 115 8.63 4.39 -4.08
CA LEU A 115 8.58 5.73 -3.49
C LEU A 115 8.07 5.71 -2.05
N ALA A 116 7.02 4.94 -1.79
CA ALA A 116 6.44 4.79 -0.45
C ALA A 116 7.42 4.11 0.53
N TYR A 117 8.18 3.12 0.06
CA TYR A 117 9.17 2.41 0.87
C TYR A 117 10.36 3.30 1.23
N PHE A 118 10.86 4.10 0.29
CA PHE A 118 12.06 4.91 0.46
C PHE A 118 11.81 6.32 1.00
N GLY A 119 10.57 6.75 1.26
CA GLY A 119 10.37 8.03 1.94
C GLY A 119 9.05 8.75 1.74
N ALA A 120 8.31 8.48 0.69
CA ALA A 120 7.00 9.07 0.50
C ALA A 120 5.99 8.45 1.48
N LYS A 121 5.81 9.07 2.66
CA LYS A 121 4.94 8.56 3.75
C LYS A 121 3.44 8.65 3.47
N ILE A 122 3.05 8.88 2.23
CA ILE A 122 1.67 9.14 1.82
C ILE A 122 0.84 7.87 1.79
N LEU A 123 1.47 6.75 1.43
CA LEU A 123 0.80 5.48 1.21
C LEU A 123 1.69 4.34 1.72
N HIS A 124 1.11 3.36 2.39
CA HIS A 124 1.86 2.17 2.78
C HIS A 124 1.91 1.18 1.60
N PRO A 125 3.10 0.64 1.21
CA PRO A 125 3.24 -0.21 0.02
C PRO A 125 2.32 -1.43 0.00
N THR A 126 2.06 -2.05 1.15
CA THR A 126 1.19 -3.23 1.26
C THR A 126 -0.27 -2.89 1.02
N CYS A 127 -0.70 -1.65 1.30
CA CYS A 127 -2.12 -1.26 1.20
C CYS A 127 -2.64 -1.29 -0.23
N ILE A 128 -1.78 -1.04 -1.23
CA ILE A 128 -2.18 -1.01 -2.65
C ILE A 128 -2.09 -2.38 -3.34
N GLN A 129 -1.55 -3.39 -2.69
CA GLN A 129 -1.40 -4.72 -3.31
C GLN A 129 -2.73 -5.34 -3.77
N PRO A 130 -3.83 -5.28 -2.98
CA PRO A 130 -5.12 -5.80 -3.45
C PRO A 130 -5.61 -5.10 -4.73
N ALA A 131 -5.46 -3.79 -4.81
CA ALA A 131 -5.82 -3.00 -5.99
C ALA A 131 -4.97 -3.40 -7.21
N ARG A 132 -3.64 -3.56 -7.02
CA ARG A 132 -2.71 -4.02 -8.05
C ARG A 132 -3.13 -5.38 -8.62
N TYR A 133 -3.39 -6.38 -7.77
CA TYR A 133 -3.78 -7.72 -8.20
C TYR A 133 -5.15 -7.76 -8.89
N ALA A 134 -6.06 -6.89 -8.46
CA ALA A 134 -7.37 -6.77 -9.08
C ALA A 134 -7.36 -5.92 -10.36
N GLY A 135 -6.25 -5.21 -10.66
CA GLY A 135 -6.15 -4.29 -11.78
C GLY A 135 -6.97 -3.02 -11.60
N VAL A 136 -7.32 -2.65 -10.37
CA VAL A 136 -8.11 -1.46 -10.04
C VAL A 136 -7.19 -0.27 -9.82
N PRO A 137 -7.35 0.83 -10.54
CA PRO A 137 -6.52 2.02 -10.34
C PRO A 137 -6.79 2.67 -8.98
N VAL A 138 -5.73 3.27 -8.41
CA VAL A 138 -5.80 4.04 -7.16
C VAL A 138 -5.44 5.49 -7.46
N ARG A 139 -6.23 6.44 -6.98
CA ARG A 139 -5.96 7.86 -7.12
C ARG A 139 -5.79 8.52 -5.76
N LEU A 140 -4.69 9.23 -5.59
CA LEU A 140 -4.42 10.06 -4.42
C LEU A 140 -4.90 11.48 -4.69
N LEU A 141 -5.73 12.02 -3.81
CA LEU A 141 -6.39 13.31 -3.97
C LEU A 141 -6.25 14.18 -2.72
N ASN A 142 -6.28 15.49 -2.91
CA ASN A 142 -6.21 16.46 -1.83
C ASN A 142 -7.62 16.89 -1.39
N THR A 143 -7.94 16.64 -0.13
CA THR A 143 -9.24 17.05 0.45
C THR A 143 -9.39 18.58 0.51
N MET A 144 -8.28 19.31 0.66
CA MET A 144 -8.27 20.78 0.73
C MET A 144 -8.28 21.43 -0.66
N GLU A 145 -7.95 20.67 -1.71
CA GLU A 145 -7.94 21.10 -3.11
C GLU A 145 -8.61 20.05 -4.01
N PRO A 146 -9.94 19.87 -3.93
CA PRO A 146 -10.63 18.78 -4.64
C PRO A 146 -10.56 18.86 -6.16
N SER A 147 -10.22 20.04 -6.73
CA SER A 147 -10.02 20.24 -8.17
C SER A 147 -8.66 19.77 -8.67
N ALA A 148 -7.69 19.52 -7.78
CA ALA A 148 -6.39 19.02 -8.17
C ALA A 148 -6.51 17.58 -8.71
N PRO A 149 -5.85 17.24 -9.84
CA PRO A 149 -6.00 15.93 -10.46
C PRO A 149 -5.33 14.79 -9.69
N GLY A 150 -4.50 15.10 -8.68
CA GLY A 150 -3.80 14.13 -7.84
C GLY A 150 -2.80 13.28 -8.59
N THR A 151 -2.49 12.10 -8.02
CA THR A 151 -1.64 11.06 -8.61
C THR A 151 -2.46 9.81 -8.91
N LEU A 152 -2.47 9.38 -10.15
CA LEU A 152 -3.05 8.10 -10.57
C LEU A 152 -2.01 6.99 -10.47
N ILE A 153 -2.36 5.89 -9.81
CA ILE A 153 -1.53 4.68 -9.69
C ILE A 153 -2.25 3.54 -10.39
N ASN A 154 -1.65 2.98 -11.44
CA ASN A 154 -2.24 1.89 -12.23
C ASN A 154 -1.17 0.88 -12.71
N ASN A 155 -1.53 -0.02 -13.61
CA ASN A 155 -0.58 -1.01 -14.17
C ASN A 155 0.18 -0.50 -15.41
N GLU A 156 -0.06 0.73 -15.87
CA GLU A 156 0.57 1.25 -17.08
C GLU A 156 2.02 1.69 -16.82
N MET A 157 2.94 1.20 -17.64
CA MET A 157 4.34 1.60 -17.60
C MET A 157 4.59 2.76 -18.56
N GLN A 158 5.16 3.83 -18.03
CA GLN A 158 5.70 4.93 -18.85
C GLN A 158 7.22 4.85 -18.85
N TRP A 159 7.80 4.61 -20.00
CA TRP A 159 9.27 4.46 -20.16
C TRP A 159 9.98 5.80 -20.34
N GLY A 160 11.21 5.88 -19.87
CA GLY A 160 12.19 6.86 -20.34
C GLY A 160 12.40 8.09 -19.48
N THR A 161 11.75 8.26 -18.33
CA THR A 161 11.97 9.43 -17.45
C THR A 161 12.10 9.02 -15.99
N ILE A 162 13.04 9.68 -15.28
CA ILE A 162 13.05 9.65 -13.81
C ILE A 162 11.86 10.48 -13.34
N LYS A 163 10.87 9.84 -12.74
CA LYS A 163 9.64 10.48 -12.28
C LYS A 163 9.80 11.15 -10.92
N ALA A 164 10.53 10.49 -10.01
CA ALA A 164 10.73 10.95 -8.66
C ALA A 164 12.03 10.41 -8.06
N VAL A 165 12.48 11.05 -6.98
CA VAL A 165 13.61 10.63 -6.16
C VAL A 165 13.15 10.62 -4.70
N ALA A 166 13.29 9.49 -4.02
CA ALA A 166 13.01 9.35 -2.60
C ALA A 166 14.32 9.18 -1.83
N ALA A 167 14.36 9.69 -0.60
CA ALA A 167 15.47 9.53 0.31
C ALA A 167 14.98 8.99 1.65
N LYS A 168 15.77 8.11 2.26
CA LYS A 168 15.49 7.52 3.57
C LYS A 168 16.67 7.78 4.50
N ASP A 169 16.38 8.39 5.64
CA ASP A 169 17.37 8.64 6.69
C ASP A 169 17.53 7.43 7.61
N ASN A 170 18.57 7.50 8.45
CA ASN A 170 18.88 6.49 9.46
C ASN A 170 19.16 5.10 8.86
N ILE A 171 19.83 5.06 7.72
CA ILE A 171 20.31 3.84 7.08
C ILE A 171 21.68 3.46 7.64
N THR A 172 21.81 2.19 8.03
CA THR A 172 23.11 1.61 8.41
C THR A 172 23.67 0.81 7.25
N ALA A 173 24.81 1.24 6.71
CA ALA A 173 25.53 0.49 5.68
C ALA A 173 26.58 -0.42 6.32
N ILE A 174 26.48 -1.72 6.09
CA ILE A 174 27.46 -2.72 6.55
C ILE A 174 28.26 -3.19 5.33
N LYS A 175 29.54 -2.82 5.29
CA LYS A 175 30.47 -3.28 4.23
C LYS A 175 31.20 -4.53 4.70
N ILE A 176 30.98 -5.65 4.02
CA ILE A 176 31.67 -6.91 4.27
C ILE A 176 32.74 -7.08 3.17
N VAL A 177 34.00 -7.17 3.58
CA VAL A 177 35.12 -7.37 2.66
C VAL A 177 35.74 -8.74 2.93
N SER A 178 35.82 -9.57 1.89
CA SER A 178 36.43 -10.90 1.97
C SER A 178 37.23 -11.24 0.73
N SER A 179 38.50 -11.52 0.89
CA SER A 179 39.36 -12.02 -0.20
C SER A 179 38.98 -13.43 -0.69
N ARG A 180 38.15 -14.15 0.06
CA ARG A 180 37.71 -15.52 -0.27
C ARG A 180 36.32 -15.59 -0.90
N MET A 181 35.65 -14.47 -1.10
CA MET A 181 34.25 -14.44 -1.60
C MET A 181 34.13 -14.97 -3.04
N LEU A 182 35.13 -14.70 -3.89
CA LEU A 182 35.13 -15.05 -5.32
C LEU A 182 35.05 -16.55 -5.65
N LEU A 183 35.35 -17.44 -4.70
CA LEU A 183 35.36 -18.90 -4.89
C LEU A 183 34.60 -19.66 -3.79
N ALA A 184 33.96 -18.96 -2.86
CA ALA A 184 33.30 -19.58 -1.72
C ALA A 184 31.80 -19.76 -1.98
N THR A 185 31.40 -20.96 -2.36
CA THR A 185 29.98 -21.32 -2.33
C THR A 185 29.40 -21.17 -0.93
N GLY A 186 28.23 -20.53 -0.81
CA GLY A 186 27.54 -20.37 0.46
C GLY A 186 27.98 -19.18 1.32
N PHE A 187 28.85 -18.28 0.83
CA PHE A 187 29.25 -17.08 1.57
C PHE A 187 28.06 -16.20 1.94
N LEU A 188 27.23 -15.83 0.97
CA LEU A 188 26.04 -15.01 1.21
C LEU A 188 25.05 -15.69 2.16
N ARG A 189 24.89 -17.02 2.06
CA ARG A 189 24.05 -17.76 3.00
C ARG A 189 24.49 -17.53 4.46
N LYS A 190 25.78 -17.62 4.75
CA LYS A 190 26.31 -17.38 6.10
C LYS A 190 26.08 -15.96 6.58
N VAL A 191 26.18 -14.98 5.68
CA VAL A 191 25.86 -13.59 5.99
C VAL A 191 24.41 -13.47 6.41
N PHE A 192 23.47 -13.98 5.60
CA PHE A 192 22.05 -13.92 5.91
C PHE A 192 21.68 -14.70 7.18
N GLU A 193 22.28 -15.85 7.43
CA GLU A 193 22.08 -16.61 8.66
C GLU A 193 22.44 -15.79 9.91
N ILE A 194 23.51 -14.98 9.86
CA ILE A 194 23.90 -14.09 10.97
C ILE A 194 22.86 -13.00 11.17
N PHE A 195 22.39 -12.37 10.11
CA PHE A 195 21.33 -11.35 10.20
C PHE A 195 20.03 -11.92 10.76
N GLU A 196 19.66 -13.15 10.35
CA GLU A 196 18.49 -13.88 10.85
C GLU A 196 18.64 -14.17 12.37
N GLN A 197 19.80 -14.70 12.81
CA GLN A 197 20.07 -14.95 14.22
C GLN A 197 19.93 -13.70 15.08
N HIS A 198 20.33 -12.55 14.55
CA HIS A 198 20.20 -11.25 15.22
C HIS A 198 18.85 -10.55 14.95
N ARG A 199 17.91 -11.19 14.24
CA ARG A 199 16.60 -10.63 13.86
C ARG A 199 16.71 -9.23 13.23
N THR A 200 17.76 -9.04 12.42
CA THR A 200 18.06 -7.76 11.77
C THR A 200 17.56 -7.82 10.32
N PRO A 201 16.56 -7.00 9.94
CA PRO A 201 16.08 -6.95 8.57
C PRO A 201 17.16 -6.35 7.64
N ILE A 202 17.17 -6.80 6.40
CA ILE A 202 18.05 -6.28 5.35
C ILE A 202 17.15 -5.64 4.29
N ASP A 203 17.36 -4.36 4.04
CA ASP A 203 16.59 -3.60 3.04
C ASP A 203 17.18 -3.74 1.64
N MET A 204 18.51 -3.73 1.52
CA MET A 204 19.20 -3.75 0.23
C MET A 204 20.53 -4.52 0.33
N VAL A 205 20.85 -5.27 -0.73
CA VAL A 205 22.14 -5.95 -0.88
C VAL A 205 22.76 -5.59 -2.21
N THR A 206 24.00 -5.12 -2.18
CA THR A 206 24.80 -4.88 -3.40
C THR A 206 26.11 -5.64 -3.30
N THR A 207 26.45 -6.37 -4.34
CA THR A 207 27.71 -7.08 -4.45
C THR A 207 28.54 -6.49 -5.57
N SER A 208 29.85 -6.32 -5.39
CA SER A 208 30.81 -5.82 -6.39
C SER A 208 32.01 -6.75 -6.52
#